data_fcebb20eb96dde7247e9bfcc29f74a32
#
_entry.id   fcebb20eb96dde7247e9bfcc29f74a32
#
_cell.length_a   1.000
_cell.length_b   1.000
_cell.length_c   1.000
_cell.angle_alpha   90.00
_cell.angle_beta   90.00
_cell.angle_gamma   90.00
#
_symmetry.space_group_name_H-M   'P 1'
#
loop_
_entity.id
_entity.type
_entity.pdbx_description
1 polymer ?
#
loop_
_entity_poly.entity_id
_entity_poly.type
_entity_poly.pdbx_seq_one_letter_code
_entity_poly.pdbx_strand_id
1 'polypeptide(L)'
;LVWFGLAFAALLAFQAYHRTALLFTGCTAVLAMTAMAWPVAPVKTQIIYSPYQIIEREYTPDGLTTIRTSGHFLQRVHNLTPAGIASNPDKRDARTAAYYELPHRVAGHRARLVVVGAGTGNDVAAALRMGVDEVTAVEIDPAIVAIGEVAHPEKPYSSEKVRKVVNDARSFFRHDHEQYDMIAYGMLDSHSALSNAASVRLDSFVYTVEGFREARARLKPDGFLSLSFNVLSPELGQKIFSMLKGAFDDRD
;
A
#
# COMPACT_ATOMS: atom_id res chain seq x y z
N LEU A 1 28.35 0.07 -18.19
CA LEU A 1 29.67 0.45 -18.75
C LEU A 1 30.30 -0.69 -19.54
N VAL A 2 30.39 -1.94 -19.05
CA VAL A 2 30.99 -3.09 -19.73
C VAL A 2 30.33 -3.35 -21.09
N TRP A 3 29.02 -3.33 -21.17
CA TRP A 3 28.25 -3.52 -22.42
C TRP A 3 28.48 -2.41 -23.44
N PHE A 4 28.70 -1.17 -22.98
CA PHE A 4 29.08 -0.07 -23.86
C PHE A 4 30.49 -0.25 -24.42
N GLY A 5 31.44 -0.76 -23.61
CA GLY A 5 32.78 -1.08 -24.07
C GLY A 5 32.79 -2.18 -25.14
N LEU A 6 31.99 -3.24 -24.94
CA LEU A 6 31.84 -4.33 -25.91
C LEU A 6 31.17 -3.87 -27.21
N ALA A 7 30.13 -3.05 -27.14
CA ALA A 7 29.46 -2.47 -28.30
C ALA A 7 30.42 -1.55 -29.07
N PHE A 8 31.22 -0.73 -28.38
CA PHE A 8 32.21 0.13 -28.99
C PHE A 8 33.36 -0.65 -29.65
N ALA A 9 33.84 -1.72 -28.99
CA ALA A 9 34.86 -2.60 -29.57
C ALA A 9 34.34 -3.35 -30.82
N ALA A 10 33.08 -3.82 -30.81
CA ALA A 10 32.43 -4.43 -31.97
C ALA A 10 32.26 -3.40 -33.12
N LEU A 11 31.96 -2.17 -32.80
CA LEU A 11 31.91 -1.05 -33.76
C LEU A 11 33.25 -0.79 -34.44
N LEU A 12 34.34 -0.73 -33.64
CA LEU A 12 35.69 -0.55 -34.17
C LEU A 12 36.14 -1.72 -35.04
N ALA A 13 35.80 -2.96 -34.67
CA ALA A 13 36.09 -4.14 -35.48
C ALA A 13 35.28 -4.16 -36.80
N PHE A 14 34.07 -3.63 -36.80
CA PHE A 14 33.24 -3.50 -38.01
C PHE A 14 33.71 -2.36 -38.92
N GLN A 15 34.46 -1.40 -38.37
CA GLN A 15 35.01 -0.24 -39.08
C GLN A 15 35.90 -0.63 -40.26
N ALA A 16 36.54 -1.78 -40.21
CA ALA A 16 37.40 -2.28 -41.24
C ALA A 16 36.66 -2.66 -42.53
N TYR A 17 35.33 -2.84 -42.50
CA TYR A 17 34.58 -3.45 -43.61
C TYR A 17 33.57 -2.54 -44.32
N HIS A 18 32.89 -1.56 -43.70
CA HIS A 18 31.89 -0.71 -44.39
C HIS A 18 31.67 0.67 -43.81
N ARG A 19 32.00 1.75 -44.55
CA ARG A 19 31.79 3.16 -44.12
C ARG A 19 30.32 3.53 -43.84
N THR A 20 29.36 2.93 -44.57
CA THR A 20 27.93 3.21 -44.37
C THR A 20 27.36 2.57 -43.08
N ALA A 21 27.85 1.38 -42.71
CA ALA A 21 27.48 0.73 -41.45
C ALA A 21 27.96 1.55 -40.25
N LEU A 22 29.10 2.21 -40.37
CA LEU A 22 29.68 3.09 -39.33
C LEU A 22 28.82 4.31 -39.04
N LEU A 23 28.30 4.96 -40.08
CA LEU A 23 27.43 6.12 -39.93
C LEU A 23 26.11 5.69 -39.26
N PHE A 24 25.54 4.56 -39.68
CA PHE A 24 24.29 4.04 -39.12
C PHE A 24 24.42 3.64 -37.64
N THR A 25 25.52 2.94 -37.29
CA THR A 25 25.78 2.51 -35.90
C THR A 25 26.19 3.71 -35.02
N GLY A 26 26.90 4.68 -35.55
CA GLY A 26 27.20 5.92 -34.87
C GLY A 26 25.93 6.71 -34.54
N CYS A 27 25.02 6.86 -35.51
CA CYS A 27 23.74 7.54 -35.29
C CYS A 27 22.86 6.78 -34.29
N THR A 28 22.79 5.45 -34.35
CA THR A 28 22.03 4.65 -33.36
C THR A 28 22.62 4.74 -31.96
N ALA A 29 23.95 4.74 -31.82
CA ALA A 29 24.61 4.93 -30.52
C ALA A 29 24.36 6.33 -29.93
N VAL A 30 24.40 7.38 -30.76
CA VAL A 30 24.09 8.74 -30.35
C VAL A 30 22.62 8.86 -29.97
N LEU A 31 21.69 8.29 -30.74
CA LEU A 31 20.27 8.25 -30.40
C LEU A 31 20.00 7.49 -29.09
N ALA A 32 20.65 6.34 -28.90
CA ALA A 32 20.53 5.59 -27.65
C ALA A 32 21.11 6.37 -26.44
N MET A 33 22.26 7.04 -26.61
CA MET A 33 22.83 7.87 -25.55
C MET A 33 21.96 9.10 -25.26
N THR A 34 21.38 9.74 -26.29
CA THR A 34 20.44 10.86 -26.09
C THR A 34 19.14 10.41 -25.43
N ALA A 35 18.62 9.23 -25.77
CA ALA A 35 17.45 8.67 -25.12
C ALA A 35 17.72 8.30 -23.66
N MET A 36 18.92 7.78 -23.35
CA MET A 36 19.35 7.49 -21.97
C MET A 36 19.69 8.74 -21.16
N ALA A 37 20.16 9.80 -21.82
CA ALA A 37 20.44 11.10 -21.22
C ALA A 37 19.21 12.02 -21.19
N TRP A 38 18.08 11.57 -21.77
CA TRP A 38 16.84 12.36 -21.71
C TRP A 38 16.48 12.56 -20.23
N PRO A 39 16.37 13.83 -19.78
CA PRO A 39 16.08 14.08 -18.38
C PRO A 39 14.70 13.52 -18.06
N VAL A 40 14.67 12.35 -17.42
CA VAL A 40 13.47 11.94 -16.68
C VAL A 40 13.30 13.00 -15.60
N ALA A 41 12.17 13.70 -15.61
CA ALA A 41 11.90 14.70 -14.60
C ALA A 41 12.16 14.06 -13.22
N PRO A 42 13.03 14.65 -12.39
CA PRO A 42 13.39 14.03 -11.14
C PRO A 42 12.15 13.88 -10.28
N VAL A 43 11.83 12.66 -9.88
CA VAL A 43 10.78 12.40 -8.90
C VAL A 43 11.20 13.12 -7.63
N LYS A 44 10.41 14.09 -7.20
CA LYS A 44 10.68 14.80 -5.96
C LYS A 44 10.42 13.84 -4.79
N THR A 45 11.47 13.43 -4.12
CA THR A 45 11.39 12.52 -2.97
C THR A 45 11.67 13.29 -1.68
N GLN A 46 10.81 13.11 -0.69
CA GLN A 46 11.00 13.58 0.67
C GLN A 46 11.29 12.39 1.57
N ILE A 47 12.39 12.44 2.32
CA ILE A 47 12.73 11.42 3.32
C ILE A 47 12.18 11.85 4.67
N ILE A 48 11.44 10.97 5.33
CA ILE A 48 10.83 11.18 6.64
C ILE A 48 11.28 10.03 7.55
N TYR A 49 11.83 10.36 8.70
CA TYR A 49 12.21 9.38 9.72
C TYR A 49 11.05 9.21 10.70
N SER A 50 10.56 7.98 10.82
CA SER A 50 9.57 7.62 11.83
C SER A 50 10.21 6.75 12.92
N PRO A 51 9.54 6.54 14.06
CA PRO A 51 10.00 5.59 15.07
C PRO A 51 10.13 4.14 14.58
N TYR A 52 9.49 3.80 13.45
CA TYR A 52 9.40 2.43 12.95
C TYR A 52 10.22 2.20 11.68
N GLN A 53 10.39 3.23 10.84
CA GLN A 53 10.98 3.05 9.51
C GLN A 53 11.41 4.37 8.87
N ILE A 54 12.23 4.26 7.81
CA ILE A 54 12.54 5.39 6.93
C ILE A 54 11.49 5.40 5.83
N ILE A 55 10.75 6.50 5.73
CA ILE A 55 9.67 6.70 4.76
C ILE A 55 10.19 7.59 3.64
N GLU A 56 10.03 7.14 2.41
CA GLU A 56 10.30 7.89 1.20
C GLU A 56 8.95 8.28 0.58
N ARG A 57 8.62 9.56 0.65
CA ARG A 57 7.43 10.11 0.01
C ARG A 57 7.79 10.64 -1.37
N GLU A 58 7.31 9.99 -2.40
CA GLU A 58 7.51 10.38 -3.78
C GLU A 58 6.31 11.17 -4.30
N TYR A 59 6.61 12.29 -4.95
CA TYR A 59 5.62 13.12 -5.66
C TYR A 59 5.72 12.82 -7.15
N THR A 60 4.71 12.18 -7.71
CA THR A 60 4.65 11.90 -9.13
C THR A 60 4.16 13.11 -9.92
N PRO A 61 4.53 13.26 -11.20
CA PRO A 61 4.12 14.41 -12.03
C PRO A 61 2.60 14.54 -12.20
N ASP A 62 1.87 13.46 -12.07
CA ASP A 62 0.39 13.41 -12.08
C ASP A 62 -0.24 13.84 -10.74
N GLY A 63 0.56 14.31 -9.79
CA GLY A 63 0.10 14.78 -8.48
C GLY A 63 -0.21 13.69 -7.47
N LEU A 64 0.03 12.42 -7.81
CA LEU A 64 -0.14 11.32 -6.86
C LEU A 64 1.03 11.26 -5.88
N THR A 65 0.76 10.74 -4.70
CA THR A 65 1.78 10.47 -3.68
C THR A 65 1.98 8.97 -3.58
N THR A 66 3.23 8.53 -3.69
CA THR A 66 3.64 7.16 -3.43
C THR A 66 4.50 7.11 -2.19
N ILE A 67 4.26 6.16 -1.32
CA ILE A 67 5.03 5.91 -0.11
C ILE A 67 5.88 4.67 -0.35
N ARG A 68 7.16 4.78 -0.04
CA ARG A 68 8.11 3.66 0.01
C ARG A 68 8.73 3.58 1.39
N THR A 69 9.20 2.41 1.75
CA THR A 69 9.98 2.19 2.95
C THR A 69 11.22 1.38 2.59
N SER A 70 12.39 1.89 2.93
CA SER A 70 13.68 1.23 2.59
C SER A 70 13.78 0.84 1.10
N GLY A 71 13.32 1.72 0.20
CA GLY A 71 13.30 1.49 -1.25
C GLY A 71 12.17 0.60 -1.76
N HIS A 72 11.37 -0.02 -0.88
CA HIS A 72 10.25 -0.88 -1.27
C HIS A 72 8.93 -0.12 -1.30
N PHE A 73 8.07 -0.41 -2.30
CA PHE A 73 6.73 0.15 -2.37
C PHE A 73 5.92 -0.26 -1.13
N LEU A 74 5.33 0.71 -0.46
CA LEU A 74 4.40 0.48 0.64
C LEU A 74 2.97 0.78 0.22
N GLN A 75 2.70 2.01 -0.20
CA GLN A 75 1.34 2.45 -0.49
C GLN A 75 1.34 3.59 -1.51
N ARG A 76 0.28 3.65 -2.33
CA ARG A 76 -0.08 4.83 -3.12
C ARG A 76 -1.28 5.51 -2.50
N VAL A 77 -1.27 6.82 -2.44
CA VAL A 77 -2.42 7.64 -2.05
C VAL A 77 -3.31 7.83 -3.28
N HIS A 78 -4.56 7.43 -3.17
CA HIS A 78 -5.50 7.44 -4.30
C HIS A 78 -6.57 8.53 -4.16
N ASN A 79 -7.10 8.99 -5.31
CA ASN A 79 -8.36 9.70 -5.40
C ASN A 79 -9.38 8.76 -6.08
N LEU A 80 -10.15 8.05 -5.29
CA LEU A 80 -11.10 7.05 -5.78
C LEU A 80 -12.55 7.52 -5.70
N THR A 81 -12.76 8.83 -5.59
CA THR A 81 -14.09 9.41 -5.80
C THR A 81 -14.59 9.16 -7.23
N PRO A 82 -15.89 9.10 -7.49
CA PRO A 82 -16.41 8.98 -8.85
C PRO A 82 -15.83 10.04 -9.80
N ALA A 83 -15.67 11.28 -9.34
CA ALA A 83 -15.06 12.35 -10.11
C ALA A 83 -13.56 12.12 -10.36
N GLY A 84 -12.83 11.64 -9.34
CA GLY A 84 -11.41 11.29 -9.46
C GLY A 84 -11.19 10.19 -10.49
N ILE A 85 -11.98 9.12 -10.42
CA ILE A 85 -11.91 8.00 -11.39
C ILE A 85 -12.26 8.49 -12.80
N ALA A 86 -13.31 9.32 -12.95
CA ALA A 86 -13.73 9.84 -14.25
C ALA A 86 -12.68 10.77 -14.88
N SER A 87 -11.88 11.48 -14.06
CA SER A 87 -10.82 12.36 -14.56
C SER A 87 -9.55 11.61 -14.96
N ASN A 88 -9.39 10.38 -14.56
CA ASN A 88 -8.24 9.54 -14.87
C ASN A 88 -8.59 8.50 -15.94
N PRO A 89 -7.97 8.54 -17.13
CA PRO A 89 -8.23 7.58 -18.20
C PRO A 89 -7.75 6.16 -17.87
N ASP A 90 -6.98 5.98 -16.79
CA ASP A 90 -6.47 4.69 -16.36
C ASP A 90 -7.55 3.86 -15.65
N LYS A 91 -8.01 2.80 -16.32
CA LYS A 91 -9.00 1.86 -15.75
C LYS A 91 -8.55 1.14 -14.47
N ARG A 92 -7.27 1.28 -14.08
CA ARG A 92 -6.76 0.71 -12.83
C ARG A 92 -7.43 1.33 -11.60
N ASP A 93 -7.76 2.61 -11.62
CA ASP A 93 -8.40 3.29 -10.49
C ASP A 93 -9.78 2.73 -10.19
N ALA A 94 -10.57 2.39 -11.20
CA ALA A 94 -11.86 1.73 -11.00
C ALA A 94 -11.73 0.35 -10.33
N ARG A 95 -10.70 -0.42 -10.70
CA ARG A 95 -10.40 -1.71 -10.06
C ARG A 95 -9.91 -1.52 -8.63
N THR A 96 -9.08 -0.52 -8.40
CA THR A 96 -8.58 -0.16 -7.07
C THR A 96 -9.72 0.28 -6.16
N ALA A 97 -10.66 1.09 -6.67
CA ALA A 97 -11.86 1.47 -5.92
C ALA A 97 -12.70 0.24 -5.56
N ALA A 98 -12.95 -0.64 -6.53
CA ALA A 98 -13.69 -1.87 -6.30
C ALA A 98 -13.03 -2.77 -5.24
N TYR A 99 -11.69 -2.83 -5.22
CA TYR A 99 -10.93 -3.56 -4.21
C TYR A 99 -11.16 -3.00 -2.80
N TYR A 100 -10.99 -1.70 -2.59
CA TYR A 100 -11.21 -1.07 -1.29
C TYR A 100 -12.69 -1.11 -0.83
N GLU A 101 -13.63 -1.08 -1.77
CA GLU A 101 -15.06 -1.10 -1.49
C GLU A 101 -15.62 -2.52 -1.30
N LEU A 102 -14.92 -3.57 -1.76
CA LEU A 102 -15.39 -4.95 -1.70
C LEU A 102 -15.83 -5.40 -0.31
N PRO A 103 -15.09 -5.16 0.78
CA PRO A 103 -15.49 -5.55 2.13
C PRO A 103 -16.87 -4.95 2.51
N HIS A 104 -17.10 -3.69 2.17
CA HIS A 104 -18.34 -2.98 2.46
C HIS A 104 -19.50 -3.50 1.64
N ARG A 105 -19.28 -3.83 0.36
CA ARG A 105 -20.29 -4.42 -0.52
C ARG A 105 -20.73 -5.80 -0.04
N VAL A 106 -19.81 -6.61 0.48
CA VAL A 106 -20.10 -7.95 1.02
C VAL A 106 -20.77 -7.85 2.37
N ALA A 107 -20.27 -6.99 3.26
CA ALA A 107 -20.80 -6.85 4.61
C ALA A 107 -22.16 -6.10 4.67
N GLY A 108 -22.51 -5.34 3.63
CA GLY A 108 -23.62 -4.42 3.65
C GLY A 108 -23.35 -3.19 4.52
N HIS A 109 -24.40 -2.41 4.82
CA HIS A 109 -24.26 -1.22 5.67
C HIS A 109 -23.80 -1.61 7.07
N ARG A 110 -22.73 -0.95 7.54
CA ARG A 110 -22.14 -1.12 8.87
C ARG A 110 -21.97 0.25 9.51
N ALA A 111 -22.52 0.44 10.71
CA ALA A 111 -22.49 1.74 11.37
C ALA A 111 -21.10 2.06 11.92
N ARG A 112 -20.46 1.11 12.60
CA ARG A 112 -19.17 1.31 13.30
C ARG A 112 -18.10 0.38 12.77
N LEU A 113 -17.03 0.96 12.27
CA LEU A 113 -15.92 0.24 11.65
C LEU A 113 -14.59 0.54 12.37
N VAL A 114 -13.76 -0.49 12.53
CA VAL A 114 -12.31 -0.31 12.77
C VAL A 114 -11.54 -0.64 11.50
N VAL A 115 -10.66 0.25 11.08
CA VAL A 115 -9.64 -0.01 10.07
C VAL A 115 -8.31 -0.24 10.78
N VAL A 116 -7.76 -1.43 10.65
CA VAL A 116 -6.45 -1.83 11.18
C VAL A 116 -5.39 -1.62 10.11
N GLY A 117 -4.35 -0.87 10.44
CA GLY A 117 -3.35 -0.43 9.48
C GLY A 117 -3.93 0.58 8.49
N ALA A 118 -4.51 1.63 9.04
CA ALA A 118 -5.23 2.64 8.25
C ALA A 118 -4.33 3.39 7.24
N GLY A 119 -3.02 3.36 7.46
CA GLY A 119 -2.03 3.91 6.54
C GLY A 119 -2.27 5.38 6.25
N THR A 120 -2.23 5.77 4.99
CA THR A 120 -2.56 7.14 4.56
C THR A 120 -4.05 7.40 4.42
N GLY A 121 -4.92 6.40 4.69
CA GLY A 121 -6.37 6.58 4.75
C GLY A 121 -7.16 6.07 3.53
N ASN A 122 -6.61 5.26 2.64
CA ASN A 122 -7.37 4.73 1.50
C ASN A 122 -8.58 3.89 1.92
N ASP A 123 -8.39 2.96 2.89
CA ASP A 123 -9.50 2.15 3.44
C ASP A 123 -10.52 3.02 4.18
N VAL A 124 -10.05 4.04 4.90
CA VAL A 124 -10.91 4.99 5.60
C VAL A 124 -11.75 5.80 4.60
N ALA A 125 -11.13 6.27 3.50
CA ALA A 125 -11.84 6.96 2.43
C ALA A 125 -12.91 6.06 1.78
N ALA A 126 -12.59 4.79 1.54
CA ALA A 126 -13.55 3.82 1.02
C ALA A 126 -14.74 3.63 1.98
N ALA A 127 -14.47 3.48 3.27
CA ALA A 127 -15.50 3.36 4.29
C ALA A 127 -16.47 4.57 4.29
N LEU A 128 -15.90 5.77 4.22
CA LEU A 128 -16.72 7.00 4.15
C LEU A 128 -17.56 7.08 2.87
N ARG A 129 -17.00 6.71 1.71
CA ARG A 129 -17.75 6.63 0.45
C ARG A 129 -18.87 5.60 0.50
N MET A 130 -18.66 4.50 1.23
CA MET A 130 -19.66 3.43 1.41
C MET A 130 -20.68 3.72 2.52
N GLY A 131 -20.63 4.92 3.13
CA GLY A 131 -21.64 5.40 4.06
C GLY A 131 -21.51 4.86 5.48
N VAL A 132 -20.33 4.46 5.92
CA VAL A 132 -20.07 4.11 7.32
C VAL A 132 -20.24 5.35 8.19
N ASP A 133 -20.90 5.19 9.35
CA ASP A 133 -21.22 6.32 10.22
C ASP A 133 -20.06 6.74 11.12
N GLU A 134 -19.32 5.75 11.66
CA GLU A 134 -18.17 5.95 12.53
C GLU A 134 -17.01 5.05 12.13
N VAL A 135 -15.85 5.62 11.90
CA VAL A 135 -14.62 4.89 11.57
C VAL A 135 -13.56 5.14 12.61
N THR A 136 -13.06 4.09 13.24
CA THR A 136 -11.85 4.14 14.05
C THR A 136 -10.67 3.70 13.19
N ALA A 137 -9.79 4.62 12.87
CA ALA A 137 -8.59 4.39 12.05
C ALA A 137 -7.39 4.13 12.95
N VAL A 138 -6.94 2.89 13.04
CA VAL A 138 -5.79 2.47 13.85
C VAL A 138 -4.57 2.32 12.98
N GLU A 139 -3.54 3.10 13.25
CA GLU A 139 -2.26 3.08 12.54
C GLU A 139 -1.12 3.21 13.55
N ILE A 140 -0.09 2.38 13.40
CA ILE A 140 1.03 2.38 14.34
C ILE A 140 1.99 3.55 14.10
N ASP A 141 2.17 3.94 12.84
CA ASP A 141 3.16 4.94 12.45
C ASP A 141 2.55 6.35 12.34
N PRO A 142 2.85 7.26 13.28
CA PRO A 142 2.31 8.61 13.27
C PRO A 142 2.72 9.41 12.03
N ALA A 143 3.88 9.10 11.43
CA ALA A 143 4.34 9.81 10.24
C ALA A 143 3.49 9.44 9.02
N ILE A 144 3.03 8.18 8.91
CA ILE A 144 2.14 7.75 7.84
C ILE A 144 0.77 8.43 7.98
N VAL A 145 0.22 8.53 9.20
CA VAL A 145 -1.01 9.28 9.46
C VAL A 145 -0.86 10.74 9.03
N ALA A 146 0.23 11.40 9.44
CA ALA A 146 0.50 12.80 9.08
C ALA A 146 0.61 13.01 7.56
N ILE A 147 1.22 12.06 6.85
CA ILE A 147 1.24 12.09 5.37
C ILE A 147 -0.18 12.00 4.82
N GLY A 148 -1.01 11.10 5.35
CA GLY A 148 -2.40 10.94 4.93
C GLY A 148 -3.23 12.20 5.15
N GLU A 149 -3.07 12.87 6.29
CA GLU A 149 -3.75 14.14 6.61
C GLU A 149 -3.46 15.25 5.58
N VAL A 150 -2.21 15.32 5.13
CA VAL A 150 -1.77 16.36 4.20
C VAL A 150 -2.01 15.97 2.74
N ALA A 151 -1.70 14.71 2.38
CA ALA A 151 -1.59 14.29 0.99
C ALA A 151 -2.84 13.64 0.42
N HIS A 152 -3.73 13.07 1.27
CA HIS A 152 -4.88 12.32 0.76
C HIS A 152 -5.90 13.27 0.12
N PRO A 153 -6.24 13.11 -1.18
CA PRO A 153 -7.14 14.04 -1.88
C PRO A 153 -8.55 14.05 -1.29
N GLU A 154 -9.02 12.92 -0.79
CA GLU A 154 -10.36 12.77 -0.19
C GLU A 154 -10.42 13.23 1.28
N LYS A 155 -9.28 13.60 1.89
CA LYS A 155 -9.18 14.10 3.27
C LYS A 155 -9.90 13.24 4.32
N PRO A 156 -9.77 11.89 4.31
CA PRO A 156 -10.56 11.04 5.20
C PRO A 156 -10.30 11.34 6.67
N TYR A 157 -9.07 11.67 7.03
CA TYR A 157 -8.69 11.99 8.42
C TYR A 157 -9.21 13.34 8.95
N SER A 158 -9.79 14.15 8.08
CA SER A 158 -10.43 15.43 8.48
C SER A 158 -11.93 15.29 8.72
N SER A 159 -12.51 14.12 8.47
CA SER A 159 -13.93 13.84 8.69
C SER A 159 -14.24 13.71 10.18
N GLU A 160 -15.31 14.33 10.64
CA GLU A 160 -15.83 14.18 12.02
C GLU A 160 -16.26 12.74 12.34
N LYS A 161 -16.53 11.93 11.32
CA LYS A 161 -16.84 10.51 11.45
C LYS A 161 -15.63 9.64 11.77
N VAL A 162 -14.40 10.20 11.76
CA VAL A 162 -13.15 9.43 11.85
C VAL A 162 -12.41 9.74 13.15
N ARG A 163 -12.29 8.73 13.98
CA ARG A 163 -11.42 8.72 15.16
C ARG A 163 -10.06 8.13 14.78
N LYS A 164 -9.02 8.94 14.78
CA LYS A 164 -7.63 8.49 14.57
C LYS A 164 -7.05 7.95 15.86
N VAL A 165 -6.42 6.78 15.79
CA VAL A 165 -5.75 6.13 16.91
C VAL A 165 -4.34 5.73 16.46
N VAL A 166 -3.34 6.44 16.96
CA VAL A 166 -1.93 6.08 16.74
C VAL A 166 -1.54 5.09 17.80
N ASN A 167 -1.62 3.81 17.48
CA ASN A 167 -1.31 2.71 18.43
C ASN A 167 -1.05 1.40 17.67
N ASP A 168 -0.40 0.46 18.36
CA ASP A 168 -0.38 -0.94 17.94
C ASP A 168 -1.78 -1.54 17.96
N ALA A 169 -2.15 -2.30 16.93
CA ALA A 169 -3.50 -2.83 16.77
C ALA A 169 -3.91 -3.80 17.89
N ARG A 170 -3.00 -4.66 18.37
CA ARG A 170 -3.28 -5.58 19.47
C ARG A 170 -3.42 -4.84 20.78
N SER A 171 -2.56 -3.84 21.02
CA SER A 171 -2.71 -2.96 22.18
C SER A 171 -4.04 -2.23 22.14
N PHE A 172 -4.45 -1.73 20.97
CA PHE A 172 -5.76 -1.13 20.79
C PHE A 172 -6.88 -2.09 21.17
N PHE A 173 -6.95 -3.29 20.60
CA PHE A 173 -8.04 -4.25 20.89
C PHE A 173 -8.09 -4.71 22.34
N ARG A 174 -6.97 -4.73 23.04
CA ARG A 174 -6.94 -5.09 24.48
C ARG A 174 -7.53 -4.01 25.39
N HIS A 175 -7.31 -2.75 25.04
CA HIS A 175 -7.70 -1.62 25.89
C HIS A 175 -9.01 -0.94 25.44
N ASP A 176 -9.42 -1.14 24.20
CA ASP A 176 -10.68 -0.62 23.69
C ASP A 176 -11.83 -1.53 24.14
N HIS A 177 -12.93 -0.94 24.63
CA HIS A 177 -14.09 -1.67 25.15
C HIS A 177 -15.31 -1.56 24.24
N GLU A 178 -15.17 -0.88 23.13
CA GLU A 178 -16.25 -0.70 22.17
C GLU A 178 -16.50 -1.97 21.34
N GLN A 179 -17.74 -2.07 20.84
CA GLN A 179 -18.14 -3.15 19.93
C GLN A 179 -18.38 -2.58 18.51
N TYR A 180 -17.91 -3.30 17.52
CA TYR A 180 -17.88 -2.86 16.14
C TYR A 180 -18.73 -3.78 15.25
N ASP A 181 -19.36 -3.18 14.25
CA ASP A 181 -20.10 -3.94 13.22
C ASP A 181 -19.14 -4.58 12.22
N MET A 182 -17.98 -3.94 12.03
CA MET A 182 -16.95 -4.44 11.11
C MET A 182 -15.56 -4.11 11.60
N ILE A 183 -14.63 -5.04 11.40
CA ILE A 183 -13.19 -4.82 11.53
C ILE A 183 -12.55 -5.15 10.19
N ALA A 184 -11.93 -4.14 9.55
CA ALA A 184 -11.22 -4.31 8.30
C ALA A 184 -9.71 -4.20 8.53
N TYR A 185 -9.00 -5.27 8.23
CA TYR A 185 -7.55 -5.25 8.13
C TYR A 185 -7.18 -4.79 6.73
N GLY A 186 -6.57 -3.62 6.63
CA GLY A 186 -5.94 -3.16 5.41
C GLY A 186 -4.77 -4.07 5.01
N MET A 187 -4.14 -3.79 3.88
CA MET A 187 -2.95 -4.53 3.47
C MET A 187 -1.76 -4.06 4.30
N LEU A 188 -1.55 -4.70 5.46
CA LEU A 188 -0.45 -4.39 6.39
C LEU A 188 0.89 -4.94 5.94
N ASP A 189 0.86 -5.98 5.09
CA ASP A 189 2.04 -6.62 4.58
C ASP A 189 2.78 -5.68 3.63
N SER A 190 3.72 -4.92 4.16
CA SER A 190 4.71 -4.27 3.33
C SER A 190 5.44 -5.36 2.54
N HIS A 191 5.57 -5.20 1.21
CA HIS A 191 6.32 -6.12 0.34
C HIS A 191 7.81 -6.29 0.73
N SER A 192 8.23 -5.77 1.87
CA SER A 192 9.52 -5.99 2.51
C SER A 192 9.77 -7.43 2.95
N ALA A 193 8.82 -8.36 2.72
CA ALA A 193 9.01 -9.79 2.91
C ALA A 193 10.25 -10.38 2.19
N LEU A 194 10.79 -9.68 1.19
CA LEU A 194 11.98 -10.05 0.45
C LEU A 194 13.27 -9.40 1.00
N SER A 195 13.18 -8.52 1.96
CA SER A 195 14.35 -7.89 2.61
C SER A 195 14.77 -8.74 3.80
N ASN A 196 15.80 -9.56 3.61
CA ASN A 196 16.48 -10.30 4.68
C ASN A 196 17.15 -9.40 5.76
N ALA A 197 17.02 -8.08 5.64
CA ALA A 197 17.67 -7.09 6.48
C ALA A 197 16.76 -6.44 7.52
N ALA A 198 15.45 -6.67 7.50
CA ALA A 198 14.55 -6.05 8.45
C ALA A 198 14.31 -6.98 9.65
N SER A 199 14.91 -6.64 10.76
CA SER A 199 14.51 -7.09 12.09
C SER A 199 12.99 -6.93 12.28
N VAL A 200 12.38 -7.96 12.89
CA VAL A 200 11.02 -7.97 13.44
C VAL A 200 9.98 -7.23 12.59
N ARG A 201 9.29 -7.98 11.75
CA ARG A 201 8.15 -7.46 10.99
C ARG A 201 7.03 -7.07 11.97
N LEU A 202 6.65 -5.80 11.99
CA LEU A 202 5.58 -5.26 12.84
C LEU A 202 4.23 -5.95 12.56
N ASP A 203 3.98 -6.36 11.31
CA ASP A 203 2.80 -7.09 10.88
C ASP A 203 2.72 -8.51 11.45
N SER A 204 3.85 -9.15 11.78
CA SER A 204 3.88 -10.51 12.32
C SER A 204 3.14 -10.67 13.64
N PHE A 205 3.04 -9.61 14.44
CA PHE A 205 2.33 -9.64 15.73
C PHE A 205 0.82 -9.53 15.56
N VAL A 206 0.36 -8.96 14.46
CA VAL A 206 -1.05 -8.76 14.16
C VAL A 206 -1.67 -10.01 13.56
N TYR A 207 -0.93 -10.71 12.69
CA TYR A 207 -1.37 -11.93 12.01
C TYR A 207 -1.08 -13.17 12.88
N THR A 208 -1.78 -13.29 13.99
CA THR A 208 -1.73 -14.45 14.88
C THR A 208 -3.15 -14.87 15.28
N VAL A 209 -3.31 -16.10 15.72
CA VAL A 209 -4.61 -16.57 16.24
C VAL A 209 -5.09 -15.71 17.40
N GLU A 210 -4.16 -15.34 18.29
CA GLU A 210 -4.44 -14.48 19.45
C GLU A 210 -4.85 -13.07 19.00
N GLY A 211 -4.17 -12.49 18.01
CA GLY A 211 -4.51 -11.18 17.45
C GLY A 211 -5.91 -11.17 16.84
N PHE A 212 -6.26 -12.22 16.10
CA PHE A 212 -7.61 -12.37 15.54
C PHE A 212 -8.67 -12.64 16.61
N ARG A 213 -8.35 -13.36 17.70
CA ARG A 213 -9.26 -13.53 18.85
C ARG A 213 -9.51 -12.22 19.58
N GLU A 214 -8.47 -11.40 19.76
CA GLU A 214 -8.58 -10.06 20.35
C GLU A 214 -9.49 -9.16 19.50
N ALA A 215 -9.33 -9.20 18.18
CA ALA A 215 -10.20 -8.48 17.25
C ALA A 215 -11.65 -9.02 17.29
N ARG A 216 -11.83 -10.36 17.24
CA ARG A 216 -13.15 -10.99 17.33
C ARG A 216 -13.89 -10.58 18.60
N ALA A 217 -13.20 -10.48 19.72
CA ALA A 217 -13.79 -10.06 20.99
C ALA A 217 -14.36 -8.64 20.94
N ARG A 218 -14.00 -7.83 19.94
CA ARG A 218 -14.52 -6.48 19.67
C ARG A 218 -15.58 -6.45 18.59
N LEU A 219 -15.91 -7.56 17.95
CA LEU A 219 -17.03 -7.64 17.02
C LEU A 219 -18.36 -7.83 17.77
N LYS A 220 -19.40 -7.19 17.27
CA LYS A 220 -20.79 -7.52 17.65
C LYS A 220 -21.11 -8.96 17.24
N PRO A 221 -22.18 -9.57 17.79
CA PRO A 221 -22.55 -10.96 17.45
C PRO A 221 -22.70 -11.24 15.95
N ASP A 222 -23.19 -10.27 15.18
CA ASP A 222 -23.36 -10.30 13.73
C ASP A 222 -22.25 -9.53 13.00
N GLY A 223 -21.16 -9.21 13.71
CA GLY A 223 -20.03 -8.45 13.20
C GLY A 223 -19.25 -9.20 12.14
N PHE A 224 -18.62 -8.46 11.25
CA PHE A 224 -17.86 -8.94 10.11
C PHE A 224 -16.39 -8.57 10.19
N LEU A 225 -15.50 -9.57 10.02
CA LEU A 225 -14.06 -9.30 9.87
C LEU A 225 -13.66 -9.47 8.41
N SER A 226 -13.05 -8.45 7.86
CA SER A 226 -12.42 -8.48 6.54
C SER A 226 -10.91 -8.43 6.69
N LEU A 227 -10.22 -9.27 5.93
CA LEU A 227 -8.76 -9.30 5.90
C LEU A 227 -8.28 -9.19 4.45
N SER A 228 -7.50 -8.15 4.18
CA SER A 228 -6.74 -7.99 2.94
C SER A 228 -5.31 -8.47 3.16
N PHE A 229 -4.89 -9.46 2.41
CA PHE A 229 -3.56 -10.06 2.54
C PHE A 229 -2.98 -10.43 1.18
N ASN A 230 -1.69 -10.14 0.95
CA ASN A 230 -1.01 -10.56 -0.27
C ASN A 230 -0.52 -12.00 -0.17
N VAL A 231 -1.23 -12.91 -0.84
CA VAL A 231 -0.93 -14.33 -0.83
C VAL A 231 0.20 -14.61 -1.83
N LEU A 232 1.44 -14.65 -1.33
CA LEU A 232 2.63 -14.93 -2.13
C LEU A 232 2.81 -16.42 -2.46
N SER A 233 2.22 -17.30 -1.65
CA SER A 233 2.20 -18.75 -1.90
C SER A 233 0.92 -19.38 -1.35
N PRO A 234 0.48 -20.55 -1.90
CA PRO A 234 -0.68 -21.27 -1.41
C PRO A 234 -0.58 -21.62 0.08
N GLU A 235 0.61 -21.99 0.56
CA GLU A 235 0.87 -22.38 1.96
C GLU A 235 0.66 -21.19 2.90
N LEU A 236 1.09 -19.99 2.47
CA LEU A 236 0.87 -18.76 3.24
C LEU A 236 -0.62 -18.43 3.34
N GLY A 237 -1.35 -18.55 2.24
CA GLY A 237 -2.80 -18.37 2.22
C GLY A 237 -3.52 -19.36 3.14
N GLN A 238 -3.13 -20.64 3.10
CA GLN A 238 -3.67 -21.70 3.99
C GLN A 238 -3.36 -21.40 5.46
N LYS A 239 -2.14 -20.94 5.76
CA LYS A 239 -1.75 -20.57 7.13
C LYS A 239 -2.62 -19.44 7.67
N ILE A 240 -2.79 -18.35 6.92
CA ILE A 240 -3.65 -17.21 7.32
C ILE A 240 -5.09 -17.68 7.52
N PHE A 241 -5.63 -18.46 6.58
CA PHE A 241 -6.98 -19.00 6.69
C PHE A 241 -7.14 -19.89 7.92
N SER A 242 -6.16 -20.76 8.23
CA SER A 242 -6.18 -21.62 9.40
C SER A 242 -6.14 -20.83 10.71
N MET A 243 -5.37 -19.74 10.76
CA MET A 243 -5.33 -18.84 11.92
C MET A 243 -6.67 -18.13 12.12
N LEU A 244 -7.29 -17.63 11.05
CA LEU A 244 -8.64 -17.05 11.13
C LEU A 244 -9.66 -18.07 11.59
N LYS A 245 -9.67 -19.27 10.99
CA LYS A 245 -10.55 -20.35 11.39
C LYS A 245 -10.38 -20.69 12.88
N GLY A 246 -9.13 -20.86 13.36
CA GLY A 246 -8.84 -21.13 14.76
C GLY A 246 -9.22 -19.99 15.71
N ALA A 247 -9.31 -18.76 15.22
CA ALA A 247 -9.79 -17.64 16.03
C ALA A 247 -11.32 -17.55 16.10
N PHE A 248 -12.03 -18.08 15.09
CA PHE A 248 -13.49 -18.01 14.97
C PHE A 248 -14.19 -19.37 15.22
N ASP A 249 -13.45 -20.44 15.44
CA ASP A 249 -14.01 -21.75 15.81
C ASP A 249 -14.31 -21.77 17.31
N ASP A 250 -15.57 -21.96 17.66
CA ASP A 250 -16.04 -21.96 19.07
C ASP A 250 -15.98 -23.36 19.71
N ARG A 251 -15.33 -24.29 19.04
CA ARG A 251 -15.14 -25.65 19.59
C ARG A 251 -13.91 -25.67 20.49
N ASP A 252 -14.09 -25.26 21.73
CA ASP A 252 -13.25 -25.63 22.86
C ASP A 252 -14.06 -26.57 23.79
#